data_3df0069e81b0f1c30538acec81894440
#
_entry.id   3df0069e81b0f1c30538acec81894440
#
_cell.length_a   1.000
_cell.length_b   1.000
_cell.length_c   1.000
_cell.angle_alpha   90.00
_cell.angle_beta   90.00
_cell.angle_gamma   90.00
#
_symmetry.space_group_name_H-M   'P 1'
#
loop_
_entity.id
_entity.type
_entity.pdbx_description
1 polymer ?
#
loop_
_entity_poly.entity_id
_entity_poly.type
_entity_poly.pdbx_seq_one_letter_code
_entity_poly.pdbx_strand_id
1 'polypeptide(L)'
;MAKLKFLDLREAVIDTCLKMNEEGINQGTSGNVSVRTPEGFLITASGVPYHKMKPEHVVEMDLDGGYRGEYLPSTEWRMHLDIFKHRPDAEAVVHTHSIYATALSCLRKDIPPFHYMIGIAGGTTLRCAKYAEYGTPELSEGMLKAMKDRQACLLANHGQIAFGPNLEKALWRAGEVETLCHQYWAALQAGKPVMLTDRQMTTVLARFKTYGKQPDELKKGDAQSVSGLVRRDVLAAKAASRKKGKK
;
A
#
# COMPACT_ATOMS: atom_id res chain seq x y z
N MET A 1 19.09 12.70 -28.28
CA MET A 1 17.96 12.04 -27.56
C MET A 1 17.54 12.94 -26.39
N ALA A 2 16.26 13.18 -26.20
CA ALA A 2 15.80 13.95 -25.05
C ALA A 2 16.16 13.20 -23.76
N LYS A 3 16.66 13.93 -22.75
CA LYS A 3 17.03 13.37 -21.44
C LYS A 3 15.77 12.79 -20.78
N LEU A 4 15.83 11.53 -20.36
CA LEU A 4 14.72 10.84 -19.70
C LEU A 4 14.40 11.56 -18.36
N LYS A 5 13.16 12.01 -18.19
CA LYS A 5 12.72 12.68 -16.97
C LYS A 5 12.58 11.68 -15.82
N PHE A 6 12.76 12.14 -14.57
CA PHE A 6 12.50 11.38 -13.35
C PHE A 6 13.28 10.05 -13.24
N LEU A 7 14.56 10.06 -13.61
CA LEU A 7 15.38 8.84 -13.65
C LEU A 7 15.35 8.11 -12.29
N ASP A 8 15.57 8.81 -11.18
CA ASP A 8 15.60 8.22 -9.83
C ASP A 8 14.25 7.55 -9.47
N LEU A 9 13.12 8.16 -9.86
CA LEU A 9 11.80 7.55 -9.62
C LEU A 9 11.57 6.32 -10.50
N ARG A 10 12.07 6.31 -11.73
CA ARG A 10 11.97 5.14 -12.62
C ARG A 10 12.77 3.97 -12.08
N GLU A 11 13.98 4.21 -11.62
CA GLU A 11 14.81 3.21 -10.95
C GLU A 11 14.13 2.68 -9.68
N ALA A 12 13.57 3.56 -8.86
CA ALA A 12 12.84 3.16 -7.66
C ALA A 12 11.58 2.31 -7.97
N VAL A 13 10.87 2.57 -9.08
CA VAL A 13 9.76 1.72 -9.54
C VAL A 13 10.27 0.34 -9.92
N ILE A 14 11.39 0.24 -10.65
CA ILE A 14 12.00 -1.03 -11.04
C ILE A 14 12.43 -1.82 -9.80
N ASP A 15 13.11 -1.18 -8.86
CA ASP A 15 13.53 -1.80 -7.60
C ASP A 15 12.33 -2.33 -6.79
N THR A 16 11.23 -1.58 -6.79
CA THR A 16 9.98 -2.02 -6.14
C THR A 16 9.41 -3.28 -6.81
N CYS A 17 9.44 -3.35 -8.14
CA CYS A 17 9.00 -4.53 -8.88
C CYS A 17 9.87 -5.76 -8.59
N LEU A 18 11.19 -5.59 -8.50
CA LEU A 18 12.13 -6.66 -8.15
C LEU A 18 11.85 -7.17 -6.73
N LYS A 19 11.65 -6.26 -5.78
CA LYS A 19 11.30 -6.61 -4.40
C LYS A 19 9.97 -7.34 -4.29
N MET A 20 8.94 -6.96 -5.07
CA MET A 20 7.68 -7.72 -5.10
C MET A 20 7.89 -9.20 -5.43
N ASN A 21 8.77 -9.49 -6.41
CA ASN A 21 9.08 -10.87 -6.79
C ASN A 21 9.97 -11.56 -5.73
N GLU A 22 10.94 -10.85 -5.17
CA GLU A 22 11.81 -11.36 -4.10
C GLU A 22 11.03 -11.71 -2.83
N GLU A 23 10.09 -10.86 -2.44
CA GLU A 23 9.19 -11.08 -1.28
C GLU A 23 8.09 -12.12 -1.55
N GLY A 24 7.98 -12.63 -2.79
CA GLY A 24 7.00 -13.65 -3.18
C GLY A 24 5.55 -13.15 -3.25
N ILE A 25 5.34 -11.83 -3.27
CA ILE A 25 3.99 -11.26 -3.38
C ILE A 25 3.56 -11.00 -4.82
N ASN A 26 4.41 -11.34 -5.79
CA ASN A 26 4.10 -11.26 -7.21
C ASN A 26 4.80 -12.38 -7.98
N GLN A 27 4.23 -12.75 -9.14
CA GLN A 27 4.80 -13.76 -10.05
C GLN A 27 4.97 -13.17 -11.44
N GLY A 28 6.18 -13.29 -11.98
CA GLY A 28 6.47 -12.83 -13.34
C GLY A 28 6.22 -11.32 -13.50
N THR A 29 5.32 -10.96 -14.41
CA THR A 29 4.97 -9.58 -14.78
C THR A 29 3.49 -9.27 -14.55
N SER A 30 2.80 -10.07 -13.74
CA SER A 30 1.36 -9.94 -13.53
C SER A 30 0.96 -8.69 -12.74
N GLY A 31 1.81 -8.28 -11.79
CA GLY A 31 1.60 -7.04 -11.04
C GLY A 31 2.11 -5.80 -11.78
N ASN A 32 1.87 -4.64 -11.20
CA ASN A 32 2.34 -3.36 -11.71
C ASN A 32 2.50 -2.34 -10.59
N VAL A 33 3.42 -1.39 -10.82
CA VAL A 33 3.79 -0.36 -9.84
C VAL A 33 3.75 0.99 -10.50
N SER A 34 3.25 1.99 -9.77
CA SER A 34 3.28 3.37 -10.22
C SER A 34 3.65 4.33 -9.09
N VAL A 35 4.16 5.50 -9.47
CA VAL A 35 4.52 6.60 -8.57
C VAL A 35 4.07 7.93 -9.16
N ARG A 36 3.55 8.81 -8.32
CA ARG A 36 3.10 10.15 -8.71
C ARG A 36 4.26 11.02 -9.17
N THR A 37 3.99 11.88 -10.13
CA THR A 37 4.88 12.98 -10.56
C THR A 37 4.11 14.29 -10.54
N PRO A 38 4.76 15.46 -10.64
CA PRO A 38 4.07 16.76 -10.68
C PRO A 38 3.02 16.89 -11.79
N GLU A 39 3.22 16.20 -12.92
CA GLU A 39 2.36 16.31 -14.12
C GLU A 39 1.45 15.09 -14.32
N GLY A 40 1.58 14.03 -13.47
CA GLY A 40 0.84 12.79 -13.64
C GLY A 40 1.42 11.66 -12.80
N PHE A 41 1.89 10.59 -13.45
CA PHE A 41 2.51 9.46 -12.76
C PHE A 41 3.41 8.65 -13.71
N LEU A 42 4.29 7.87 -13.14
CA LEU A 42 5.07 6.84 -13.82
C LEU A 42 4.46 5.49 -13.53
N ILE A 43 4.41 4.59 -14.51
CA ILE A 43 3.90 3.22 -14.36
C ILE A 43 4.74 2.22 -15.15
N THR A 44 4.85 1.00 -14.69
CA THR A 44 5.50 -0.10 -15.39
C THR A 44 4.88 -0.36 -16.77
N ALA A 45 5.71 -0.66 -17.76
CA ALA A 45 5.24 -1.06 -19.09
C ALA A 45 4.59 -2.44 -19.05
N SER A 46 3.66 -2.67 -19.99
CA SER A 46 3.02 -3.96 -20.21
C SER A 46 4.02 -5.01 -20.67
N GLY A 47 4.01 -6.20 -20.06
CA GLY A 47 4.69 -7.39 -20.53
C GLY A 47 6.23 -7.40 -20.47
N VAL A 48 6.86 -6.40 -19.86
CA VAL A 48 8.32 -6.33 -19.70
C VAL A 48 8.75 -7.06 -18.43
N PRO A 49 9.57 -8.13 -18.51
CA PRO A 49 10.07 -8.82 -17.32
C PRO A 49 10.88 -7.87 -16.42
N TYR A 50 10.61 -7.84 -15.14
CA TYR A 50 11.20 -6.87 -14.20
C TYR A 50 12.73 -6.93 -14.16
N HIS A 51 13.34 -8.13 -14.22
CA HIS A 51 14.80 -8.30 -14.29
C HIS A 51 15.45 -7.79 -15.59
N LYS A 52 14.65 -7.47 -16.63
CA LYS A 52 15.08 -6.86 -17.90
C LYS A 52 14.61 -5.42 -18.03
N MET A 53 13.84 -4.93 -17.05
CA MET A 53 13.28 -3.59 -17.10
C MET A 53 14.40 -2.54 -16.97
N LYS A 54 14.31 -1.50 -17.80
CA LYS A 54 15.18 -0.34 -17.80
C LYS A 54 14.35 0.91 -17.57
N PRO A 55 14.93 2.05 -17.18
CA PRO A 55 14.19 3.28 -16.93
C PRO A 55 13.24 3.71 -18.05
N GLU A 56 13.56 3.47 -19.31
CA GLU A 56 12.68 3.75 -20.46
C GLU A 56 11.41 2.88 -20.49
N HIS A 57 11.41 1.71 -19.83
CA HIS A 57 10.24 0.83 -19.71
C HIS A 57 9.27 1.24 -18.57
N VAL A 58 9.59 2.30 -17.85
CA VAL A 58 8.65 2.91 -16.90
C VAL A 58 8.02 4.09 -17.60
N VAL A 59 6.73 3.98 -17.93
CA VAL A 59 6.02 4.88 -18.84
C VAL A 59 5.48 6.09 -18.07
N GLU A 60 5.65 7.28 -18.65
CA GLU A 60 5.05 8.52 -18.12
C GLU A 60 3.62 8.67 -18.62
N MET A 61 2.68 8.87 -17.69
CA MET A 61 1.27 9.12 -17.99
C MET A 61 0.79 10.41 -17.34
N ASP A 62 -0.08 11.12 -18.03
CA ASP A 62 -0.83 12.24 -17.46
C ASP A 62 -2.14 11.77 -16.79
N LEU A 63 -2.80 12.69 -16.08
CA LEU A 63 -4.05 12.36 -15.41
C LEU A 63 -5.27 12.32 -16.34
N ASP A 64 -5.12 12.57 -17.62
CA ASP A 64 -6.19 12.44 -18.63
C ASP A 64 -6.12 11.11 -19.38
N GLY A 65 -5.07 10.28 -19.05
CA GLY A 65 -4.87 8.96 -19.64
C GLY A 65 -3.96 8.94 -20.87
N GLY A 66 -3.33 10.09 -21.19
CA GLY A 66 -2.28 10.16 -22.19
C GLY A 66 -0.97 9.56 -21.67
N TYR A 67 -0.16 9.00 -22.54
CA TYR A 67 1.18 8.48 -22.19
C TYR A 67 2.27 9.00 -23.12
N ARG A 68 3.52 8.93 -22.68
CA ARG A 68 4.70 9.39 -23.42
C ARG A 68 5.76 8.31 -23.48
N GLY A 69 6.41 8.17 -24.61
CA GLY A 69 7.47 7.19 -24.85
C GLY A 69 7.09 6.14 -25.89
N GLU A 70 7.96 5.15 -26.07
CA GLU A 70 7.81 4.11 -27.09
C GLU A 70 7.07 2.87 -26.56
N TYR A 71 7.00 2.72 -25.25
CA TYR A 71 6.41 1.55 -24.59
C TYR A 71 4.97 1.83 -24.15
N LEU A 72 4.12 0.82 -24.26
CA LEU A 72 2.75 0.89 -23.74
C LEU A 72 2.77 0.75 -22.21
N PRO A 73 2.00 1.55 -21.47
CA PRO A 73 1.82 1.36 -20.05
C PRO A 73 1.17 0.00 -19.74
N SER A 74 1.22 -0.43 -18.49
CA SER A 74 0.44 -1.59 -18.02
C SER A 74 -1.00 -1.51 -18.51
N THR A 75 -1.57 -2.64 -18.93
CA THR A 75 -2.98 -2.73 -19.33
C THR A 75 -3.94 -2.33 -18.20
N GLU A 76 -3.46 -2.29 -16.96
CA GLU A 76 -4.23 -1.95 -15.76
C GLU A 76 -4.00 -0.50 -15.28
N TRP A 77 -3.40 0.33 -16.13
CA TRP A 77 -3.08 1.72 -15.84
C TRP A 77 -4.25 2.54 -15.28
N ARG A 78 -5.49 2.19 -15.66
CA ARG A 78 -6.70 2.91 -15.25
C ARG A 78 -6.92 2.86 -13.75
N MET A 79 -6.70 1.74 -13.09
CA MET A 79 -6.80 1.63 -11.62
C MET A 79 -5.83 2.60 -10.92
N HIS A 80 -4.59 2.69 -11.42
CA HIS A 80 -3.59 3.62 -10.89
C HIS A 80 -3.98 5.07 -11.12
N LEU A 81 -4.39 5.41 -12.34
CA LEU A 81 -4.88 6.75 -12.70
C LEU A 81 -5.99 7.20 -11.76
N ASP A 82 -7.01 6.36 -11.57
CA ASP A 82 -8.18 6.72 -10.80
C ASP A 82 -7.86 6.81 -9.30
N ILE A 83 -6.94 6.01 -8.77
CA ILE A 83 -6.39 6.23 -7.42
C ILE A 83 -5.73 7.62 -7.35
N PHE A 84 -4.83 7.96 -8.26
CA PHE A 84 -4.17 9.27 -8.22
C PHE A 84 -5.14 10.45 -8.38
N LYS A 85 -6.22 10.29 -9.13
CA LYS A 85 -7.26 11.32 -9.29
C LYS A 85 -8.09 11.53 -8.02
N HIS A 86 -8.46 10.45 -7.33
CA HIS A 86 -9.42 10.50 -6.23
C HIS A 86 -8.77 10.44 -4.84
N ARG A 87 -7.47 10.13 -4.75
CA ARG A 87 -6.72 9.97 -3.51
C ARG A 87 -5.48 10.86 -3.51
N PRO A 88 -5.60 12.10 -3.03
CA PRO A 88 -4.45 13.01 -2.95
C PRO A 88 -3.38 12.54 -1.95
N ASP A 89 -3.71 11.60 -1.06
CA ASP A 89 -2.81 10.94 -0.14
C ASP A 89 -2.05 9.75 -0.75
N ALA A 90 -2.32 9.39 -2.01
CA ALA A 90 -1.63 8.34 -2.74
C ALA A 90 -0.47 8.94 -3.55
N GLU A 91 0.76 8.59 -3.17
CA GLU A 91 1.98 8.94 -3.92
C GLU A 91 2.54 7.75 -4.70
N ALA A 92 2.22 6.52 -4.29
CA ALA A 92 2.62 5.30 -4.98
C ALA A 92 1.52 4.23 -4.87
N VAL A 93 1.41 3.39 -5.91
CA VAL A 93 0.44 2.30 -6.00
C VAL A 93 1.15 1.01 -6.38
N VAL A 94 0.80 -0.08 -5.70
CA VAL A 94 1.27 -1.44 -5.95
C VAL A 94 0.06 -2.34 -6.16
N HIS A 95 0.00 -3.00 -7.30
CA HIS A 95 -0.96 -4.04 -7.62
C HIS A 95 -0.24 -5.38 -7.79
N THR A 96 -0.76 -6.44 -7.18
CA THR A 96 -0.18 -7.79 -7.24
C THR A 96 -1.25 -8.86 -7.33
N HIS A 97 -0.87 -10.02 -7.92
CA HIS A 97 -1.63 -11.26 -7.90
C HIS A 97 -1.05 -12.24 -6.87
N SER A 98 -0.80 -11.74 -5.66
CA SER A 98 -0.23 -12.56 -4.59
C SER A 98 -1.15 -13.72 -4.20
N ILE A 99 -0.58 -14.85 -3.77
CA ILE A 99 -1.27 -16.15 -3.75
C ILE A 99 -2.51 -16.14 -2.87
N TYR A 100 -2.38 -15.73 -1.60
CA TYR A 100 -3.48 -15.80 -0.64
C TYR A 100 -4.50 -14.67 -0.84
N ALA A 101 -4.05 -13.46 -1.21
CA ALA A 101 -4.96 -12.38 -1.55
C ALA A 101 -5.80 -12.75 -2.77
N THR A 102 -5.18 -13.31 -3.81
CA THR A 102 -5.90 -13.79 -4.99
C THR A 102 -6.87 -14.93 -4.64
N ALA A 103 -6.41 -15.94 -3.89
CA ALA A 103 -7.27 -17.05 -3.48
C ALA A 103 -8.51 -16.59 -2.70
N LEU A 104 -8.34 -15.69 -1.73
CA LEU A 104 -9.46 -15.15 -0.96
C LEU A 104 -10.33 -14.20 -1.79
N SER A 105 -9.77 -13.47 -2.75
CA SER A 105 -10.54 -12.62 -3.66
C SER A 105 -11.52 -13.43 -4.51
N CYS A 106 -11.20 -14.71 -4.81
CA CYS A 106 -12.10 -15.62 -5.50
C CYS A 106 -13.35 -15.98 -4.71
N LEU A 107 -13.35 -15.79 -3.39
CA LEU A 107 -14.53 -15.96 -2.55
C LEU A 107 -15.48 -14.75 -2.64
N ARG A 108 -15.04 -13.63 -3.22
CA ARG A 108 -15.79 -12.37 -3.38
C ARG A 108 -16.38 -11.84 -2.07
N LYS A 109 -15.63 -11.99 -0.99
CA LYS A 109 -16.03 -11.59 0.36
C LYS A 109 -14.98 -10.67 0.97
N ASP A 110 -15.44 -9.74 1.80
CA ASP A 110 -14.56 -8.93 2.62
C ASP A 110 -13.87 -9.81 3.68
N ILE A 111 -12.62 -9.49 4.01
CA ILE A 111 -11.95 -10.09 5.15
C ILE A 111 -12.32 -9.31 6.40
N PRO A 112 -12.94 -9.98 7.40
CA PRO A 112 -13.43 -9.34 8.62
C PRO A 112 -12.29 -9.03 9.61
N PRO A 113 -12.55 -8.33 10.72
CA PRO A 113 -11.54 -7.96 11.71
C PRO A 113 -11.09 -9.16 12.57
N PHE A 114 -10.55 -10.20 11.95
CA PHE A 114 -10.00 -11.38 12.63
C PHE A 114 -8.67 -11.08 13.33
N HIS A 115 -7.94 -10.07 12.87
CA HIS A 115 -6.62 -9.66 13.38
C HIS A 115 -6.53 -8.13 13.41
N TYR A 116 -5.84 -7.56 14.41
CA TYR A 116 -5.76 -6.11 14.57
C TYR A 116 -5.07 -5.41 13.38
N MET A 117 -4.14 -6.08 12.72
CA MET A 117 -3.42 -5.56 11.55
C MET A 117 -4.34 -5.30 10.34
N ILE A 118 -5.59 -5.75 10.33
CA ILE A 118 -6.58 -5.31 9.31
C ILE A 118 -6.64 -3.78 9.22
N GLY A 119 -6.34 -3.09 10.32
CA GLY A 119 -6.27 -1.63 10.37
C GLY A 119 -5.29 -0.98 9.39
N ILE A 120 -4.29 -1.71 8.87
CA ILE A 120 -3.35 -1.19 7.86
C ILE A 120 -4.03 -0.84 6.54
N ALA A 121 -5.13 -1.49 6.25
CA ALA A 121 -5.95 -1.17 5.08
C ALA A 121 -6.76 0.14 5.24
N GLY A 122 -6.69 0.80 6.40
CA GLY A 122 -7.36 2.06 6.69
C GLY A 122 -8.73 1.92 7.37
N GLY A 123 -9.14 0.71 7.77
CA GLY A 123 -10.42 0.50 8.42
C GLY A 123 -10.55 -0.85 9.12
N THR A 124 -11.79 -1.25 9.43
CA THR A 124 -12.08 -2.46 10.20
C THR A 124 -12.17 -3.73 9.37
N THR A 125 -12.14 -3.62 8.04
CA THR A 125 -12.22 -4.75 7.12
C THR A 125 -11.30 -4.50 5.93
N LEU A 126 -10.77 -5.56 5.32
CA LEU A 126 -10.20 -5.51 3.98
C LEU A 126 -11.30 -5.87 2.99
N ARG A 127 -11.78 -4.87 2.23
CA ARG A 127 -12.90 -5.03 1.32
C ARG A 127 -12.49 -5.74 0.03
N CYS A 128 -13.42 -6.46 -0.57
CA CYS A 128 -13.28 -7.06 -1.89
C CYS A 128 -14.16 -6.29 -2.89
N ALA A 129 -13.53 -5.66 -3.90
CA ALA A 129 -14.26 -5.03 -4.98
C ALA A 129 -15.04 -6.08 -5.80
N LYS A 130 -16.18 -5.69 -6.36
CA LYS A 130 -16.94 -6.56 -7.25
C LYS A 130 -16.13 -6.94 -8.49
N TYR A 131 -16.38 -8.13 -9.02
CA TYR A 131 -15.74 -8.57 -10.26
C TYR A 131 -16.10 -7.66 -11.42
N ALA A 132 -15.09 -7.30 -12.18
CA ALA A 132 -15.17 -6.72 -13.51
C ALA A 132 -13.91 -7.15 -14.29
N GLU A 133 -13.93 -7.04 -15.60
CA GLU A 133 -12.80 -7.42 -16.44
C GLU A 133 -11.60 -6.48 -16.22
N TYR A 134 -10.39 -7.03 -16.32
CA TYR A 134 -9.17 -6.24 -16.15
C TYR A 134 -9.08 -5.12 -17.20
N GLY A 135 -8.51 -3.98 -16.80
CA GLY A 135 -8.33 -2.81 -17.67
C GLY A 135 -9.61 -1.99 -17.95
N THR A 136 -10.78 -2.42 -17.46
CA THR A 136 -12.06 -1.73 -17.70
C THR A 136 -12.32 -0.59 -16.72
N PRO A 137 -13.15 0.41 -17.10
CA PRO A 137 -13.63 1.43 -16.18
C PRO A 137 -14.39 0.84 -14.99
N GLU A 138 -15.17 -0.21 -15.21
CA GLU A 138 -16.01 -0.87 -14.20
C GLU A 138 -15.16 -1.48 -13.08
N LEU A 139 -14.00 -2.06 -13.41
CA LEU A 139 -13.05 -2.55 -12.42
C LEU A 139 -12.53 -1.39 -11.56
N SER A 140 -12.13 -0.30 -12.18
CA SER A 140 -11.59 0.86 -11.48
C SER A 140 -12.63 1.53 -10.57
N GLU A 141 -13.87 1.68 -11.04
CA GLU A 141 -14.97 2.19 -10.22
C GLU A 141 -15.29 1.27 -9.03
N GLY A 142 -15.33 -0.05 -9.26
CA GLY A 142 -15.53 -1.06 -8.22
C GLY A 142 -14.45 -0.99 -7.17
N MET A 143 -13.19 -0.87 -7.60
CA MET A 143 -12.02 -0.68 -6.75
C MET A 143 -12.14 0.59 -5.91
N LEU A 144 -12.44 1.74 -6.51
CA LEU A 144 -12.59 3.01 -5.77
C LEU A 144 -13.70 2.93 -4.70
N LYS A 145 -14.82 2.25 -5.00
CA LYS A 145 -15.88 2.00 -4.02
C LYS A 145 -15.38 1.16 -2.84
N ALA A 146 -14.61 0.08 -3.11
CA ALA A 146 -14.01 -0.75 -2.06
C ALA A 146 -12.94 0.04 -1.27
N MET A 147 -12.21 0.94 -1.92
CA MET A 147 -11.16 1.77 -1.31
C MET A 147 -11.68 3.04 -0.64
N LYS A 148 -12.99 3.29 -0.60
CA LYS A 148 -13.53 4.42 0.17
C LYS A 148 -13.11 4.30 1.64
N ASP A 149 -12.35 5.28 2.14
CA ASP A 149 -11.75 5.28 3.48
C ASP A 149 -10.79 4.09 3.73
N ARG A 150 -10.19 3.54 2.66
CA ARG A 150 -9.23 2.44 2.69
C ARG A 150 -7.99 2.80 1.87
N GLN A 151 -6.90 2.07 2.13
CA GLN A 151 -5.62 2.21 1.44
C GLN A 151 -5.21 0.92 0.71
N ALA A 152 -6.04 -0.11 0.82
CA ALA A 152 -5.91 -1.36 0.10
C ALA A 152 -7.28 -2.04 -0.04
N CYS A 153 -7.43 -2.86 -1.08
CA CYS A 153 -8.58 -3.75 -1.24
C CYS A 153 -8.20 -4.99 -2.05
N LEU A 154 -9.02 -6.04 -1.93
CA LEU A 154 -9.02 -7.16 -2.84
C LEU A 154 -9.85 -6.81 -4.09
N LEU A 155 -9.48 -7.40 -5.22
CA LEU A 155 -10.19 -7.34 -6.49
C LEU A 155 -10.75 -8.73 -6.78
N ALA A 156 -12.06 -8.90 -6.86
CA ALA A 156 -12.71 -10.21 -6.99
C ALA A 156 -12.15 -11.02 -8.16
N ASN A 157 -11.73 -12.28 -7.90
CA ASN A 157 -11.12 -13.21 -8.88
C ASN A 157 -9.89 -12.64 -9.61
N HIS A 158 -9.12 -11.76 -8.97
CA HIS A 158 -8.05 -11.04 -9.62
C HIS A 158 -6.79 -10.95 -8.73
N GLY A 159 -6.84 -10.21 -7.64
CA GLY A 159 -5.70 -9.97 -6.77
C GLY A 159 -5.97 -8.90 -5.74
N GLN A 160 -4.96 -8.07 -5.49
CA GLN A 160 -5.05 -6.95 -4.55
C GLN A 160 -4.43 -5.67 -5.14
N ILE A 161 -4.84 -4.53 -4.61
CA ILE A 161 -4.21 -3.24 -4.87
C ILE A 161 -4.06 -2.46 -3.58
N ALA A 162 -2.90 -1.82 -3.40
CA ALA A 162 -2.57 -1.00 -2.25
C ALA A 162 -1.86 0.28 -2.69
N PHE A 163 -2.03 1.36 -1.93
CA PHE A 163 -1.27 2.58 -2.15
C PHE A 163 -0.63 3.11 -0.86
N GLY A 164 0.32 3.99 -0.99
CA GLY A 164 1.02 4.63 0.12
C GLY A 164 1.56 6.02 -0.20
N PRO A 165 2.10 6.71 0.83
CA PRO A 165 2.76 8.00 0.67
C PRO A 165 4.13 7.92 -0.02
N ASN A 166 4.60 6.75 -0.37
CA ASN A 166 5.78 6.45 -1.17
C ASN A 166 5.78 4.97 -1.58
N LEU A 167 6.71 4.58 -2.46
CA LEU A 167 6.84 3.21 -2.96
C LEU A 167 7.08 2.19 -1.84
N GLU A 168 7.93 2.50 -0.86
CA GLU A 168 8.22 1.62 0.28
C GLU A 168 6.95 1.29 1.08
N LYS A 169 6.14 2.30 1.41
CA LYS A 169 4.91 2.12 2.19
C LYS A 169 3.79 1.45 1.38
N ALA A 170 3.74 1.68 0.06
CA ALA A 170 2.80 0.97 -0.82
C ALA A 170 3.16 -0.52 -0.91
N LEU A 171 4.44 -0.85 -1.13
CA LEU A 171 4.95 -2.22 -1.16
C LEU A 171 4.74 -2.93 0.18
N TRP A 172 5.16 -2.32 1.28
CA TRP A 172 4.93 -2.86 2.63
C TRP A 172 3.45 -3.18 2.87
N ARG A 173 2.54 -2.29 2.49
CA ARG A 173 1.10 -2.53 2.67
C ARG A 173 0.61 -3.70 1.82
N ALA A 174 1.09 -3.84 0.59
CA ALA A 174 0.75 -4.98 -0.26
C ALA A 174 1.24 -6.30 0.36
N GLY A 175 2.45 -6.33 0.92
CA GLY A 175 2.99 -7.48 1.67
C GLY A 175 2.19 -7.82 2.91
N GLU A 176 1.77 -6.80 3.68
CA GLU A 176 0.91 -7.00 4.85
C GLU A 176 -0.49 -7.53 4.46
N VAL A 177 -1.07 -7.06 3.35
CA VAL A 177 -2.33 -7.61 2.84
C VAL A 177 -2.20 -9.09 2.50
N GLU A 178 -1.13 -9.50 1.82
CA GLU A 178 -0.87 -10.91 1.54
C GLU A 178 -0.70 -11.73 2.83
N THR A 179 0.08 -11.23 3.78
CA THR A 179 0.27 -11.85 5.09
C THR A 179 -1.05 -12.05 5.84
N LEU A 180 -1.90 -11.02 5.86
CA LEU A 180 -3.23 -11.09 6.48
C LEU A 180 -4.15 -12.09 5.77
N CYS A 181 -4.10 -12.14 4.45
CA CYS A 181 -4.84 -13.12 3.67
C CYS A 181 -4.40 -14.56 4.00
N HIS A 182 -3.10 -14.80 4.07
CA HIS A 182 -2.53 -16.09 4.48
C HIS A 182 -2.96 -16.48 5.90
N GLN A 183 -2.83 -15.56 6.86
CA GLN A 183 -3.24 -15.80 8.25
C GLN A 183 -4.74 -16.08 8.37
N TYR A 184 -5.57 -15.34 7.62
CA TYR A 184 -7.02 -15.57 7.63
C TYR A 184 -7.38 -16.94 7.03
N TRP A 185 -6.77 -17.28 5.90
CA TRP A 185 -6.93 -18.62 5.30
C TRP A 185 -6.52 -19.72 6.27
N ALA A 186 -5.35 -19.60 6.92
CA ALA A 186 -4.87 -20.58 7.89
C ALA A 186 -5.79 -20.70 9.12
N ALA A 187 -6.28 -19.58 9.64
CA ALA A 187 -7.23 -19.56 10.75
C ALA A 187 -8.55 -20.28 10.41
N LEU A 188 -9.05 -20.12 9.18
CA LEU A 188 -10.23 -20.83 8.69
C LEU A 188 -10.04 -22.36 8.61
N GLN A 189 -8.81 -22.84 8.35
CA GLN A 189 -8.49 -24.28 8.39
C GLN A 189 -8.47 -24.81 9.82
N ALA A 190 -8.05 -23.99 10.79
CA ALA A 190 -7.98 -24.37 12.19
C ALA A 190 -9.33 -24.30 12.93
N GLY A 191 -10.28 -23.53 12.40
CA GLY A 191 -11.61 -23.37 12.98
C GLY A 191 -12.29 -22.05 12.61
N LYS A 192 -13.25 -21.63 13.42
CA LYS A 192 -13.95 -20.35 13.23
C LYS A 192 -13.20 -19.23 13.96
N PRO A 193 -12.59 -18.27 13.27
CA PRO A 193 -11.89 -17.17 13.91
C PRO A 193 -12.84 -16.32 14.78
N VAL A 194 -12.33 -15.86 15.93
CA VAL A 194 -13.04 -14.90 16.79
C VAL A 194 -12.72 -13.49 16.31
N MET A 195 -13.77 -12.72 16.01
CA MET A 195 -13.61 -11.37 15.47
C MET A 195 -13.39 -10.34 16.58
N LEU A 196 -12.55 -9.35 16.27
CA LEU A 196 -12.42 -8.16 17.11
C LEU A 196 -13.70 -7.32 17.02
N THR A 197 -14.10 -6.75 18.15
CA THR A 197 -15.26 -5.86 18.23
C THR A 197 -14.97 -4.49 17.63
N ASP A 198 -16.00 -3.74 17.24
CA ASP A 198 -15.85 -2.37 16.74
C ASP A 198 -15.10 -1.46 17.72
N ARG A 199 -15.34 -1.63 19.04
CA ARG A 199 -14.61 -0.89 20.09
C ARG A 199 -13.11 -1.20 20.07
N GLN A 200 -12.73 -2.47 19.93
CA GLN A 200 -11.33 -2.87 19.84
C GLN A 200 -10.69 -2.30 18.57
N MET A 201 -11.36 -2.42 17.42
CA MET A 201 -10.86 -1.88 16.16
C MET A 201 -10.77 -0.35 16.16
N THR A 202 -11.70 0.37 16.79
CA THR A 202 -11.59 1.82 16.96
C THR A 202 -10.32 2.20 17.71
N THR A 203 -9.98 1.48 18.78
CA THR A 203 -8.74 1.67 19.54
C THR A 203 -7.50 1.37 18.67
N VAL A 204 -7.55 0.30 17.90
CA VAL A 204 -6.47 -0.08 16.96
C VAL A 204 -6.25 1.02 15.92
N LEU A 205 -7.30 1.48 15.25
CA LEU A 205 -7.21 2.52 14.22
C LEU A 205 -6.65 3.84 14.77
N ALA A 206 -7.00 4.20 16.00
CA ALA A 206 -6.41 5.38 16.65
C ALA A 206 -4.90 5.21 16.86
N ARG A 207 -4.42 4.01 17.20
CA ARG A 207 -3.00 3.70 17.38
C ARG A 207 -2.24 3.64 16.04
N PHE A 208 -2.88 3.24 14.95
CA PHE A 208 -2.25 3.22 13.62
C PHE A 208 -1.84 4.59 13.11
N LYS A 209 -2.41 5.69 13.62
CA LYS A 209 -1.98 7.05 13.27
C LYS A 209 -0.51 7.32 13.61
N THR A 210 0.03 6.61 14.59
CA THR A 210 1.42 6.74 15.05
C THR A 210 2.22 5.45 14.93
N TYR A 211 1.64 4.41 14.35
CA TYR A 211 2.28 3.09 14.21
C TYR A 211 3.54 3.19 13.34
N GLY A 212 4.66 2.67 13.86
CA GLY A 212 5.95 2.67 13.18
C GLY A 212 6.66 4.01 13.09
N LYS A 213 6.06 5.11 13.59
CA LYS A 213 6.69 6.43 13.60
C LYS A 213 7.75 6.54 14.69
N GLN A 214 8.88 7.13 14.33
CA GLN A 214 9.92 7.49 15.27
C GLN A 214 9.61 8.87 15.93
N PRO A 215 10.29 9.23 17.04
CA PRO A 215 10.00 10.45 17.79
C PRO A 215 10.02 11.76 16.97
N ASP A 216 10.84 11.83 15.93
CA ASP A 216 10.97 12.98 15.01
C ASP A 216 9.80 13.07 14.01
N GLU A 217 9.11 11.96 13.74
CA GLU A 217 7.95 11.90 12.87
C GLU A 217 6.60 12.17 13.59
N LEU A 218 6.64 12.23 14.96
CA LEU A 218 5.45 12.46 15.77
C LEU A 218 5.12 13.95 15.84
N LYS A 219 3.86 14.30 15.56
CA LYS A 219 3.37 15.68 15.73
C LYS A 219 3.05 15.96 17.20
N LYS A 220 3.11 17.26 17.58
CA LYS A 220 2.70 17.68 18.92
C LYS A 220 1.24 17.28 19.17
N GLY A 221 1.02 16.42 20.17
CA GLY A 221 -0.31 15.87 20.51
C GLY A 221 -0.56 14.45 20.01
N ASP A 222 0.34 13.88 19.20
CA ASP A 222 0.28 12.45 18.89
C ASP A 222 0.53 11.65 20.17
N ALA A 223 -0.39 10.73 20.48
CA ALA A 223 -0.19 9.81 21.59
C ALA A 223 0.98 8.89 21.27
N GLN A 224 1.94 8.75 22.19
CA GLN A 224 2.97 7.71 22.05
C GLN A 224 2.27 6.35 21.94
N SER A 225 2.55 5.60 20.87
CA SER A 225 1.86 4.36 20.55
C SER A 225 2.07 3.25 21.59
N VAL A 226 3.03 3.44 22.51
CA VAL A 226 3.35 2.49 23.57
C VAL A 226 3.31 3.21 24.91
N SER A 227 2.22 2.99 25.66
CA SER A 227 2.12 3.50 27.05
C SER A 227 3.21 2.86 27.92
N GLY A 228 3.90 3.68 28.69
CA GLY A 228 4.93 3.23 29.62
C GLY A 228 6.38 3.31 29.12
N LEU A 229 6.63 3.62 27.83
CA LEU A 229 7.98 3.90 27.38
C LEU A 229 8.45 5.27 27.87
N VAL A 230 9.63 5.28 28.49
CA VAL A 230 10.27 6.49 29.00
C VAL A 230 11.64 6.63 28.34
N ARG A 231 11.82 7.72 27.61
CA ARG A 231 13.12 8.05 27.00
C ARG A 231 14.09 8.54 28.11
N ARG A 232 15.01 7.70 28.53
CA ARG A 232 15.87 7.92 29.71
C ARG A 232 16.92 9.01 29.52
N ASP A 233 17.41 9.23 28.29
CA ASP A 233 18.35 10.32 27.96
C ASP A 233 17.70 11.70 28.20
N VAL A 234 16.42 11.88 27.87
CA VAL A 234 15.70 13.14 28.11
C VAL A 234 15.44 13.36 29.60
N LEU A 235 15.22 12.29 30.37
CA LEU A 235 15.06 12.38 31.83
C LEU A 235 16.38 12.73 32.52
N ALA A 236 17.51 12.18 32.04
CA ALA A 236 18.83 12.52 32.57
C ALA A 236 19.16 14.01 32.31
N ALA A 237 18.86 14.53 31.10
CA ALA A 237 19.04 15.94 30.77
C ALA A 237 18.14 16.87 31.64
N LYS A 238 16.88 16.51 31.87
CA LYS A 238 15.96 17.26 32.74
C LYS A 238 16.40 17.23 34.22
N ALA A 239 16.93 16.10 34.68
CA ALA A 239 17.46 15.98 36.04
C ALA A 239 18.73 16.81 36.24
N ALA A 240 19.64 16.86 35.23
CA ALA A 240 20.85 17.67 35.24
C ALA A 240 20.53 19.18 35.20
N SER A 241 19.53 19.61 34.41
CA SER A 241 19.12 21.03 34.36
C SER A 241 18.47 21.51 35.65
N ARG A 242 17.68 20.65 36.35
CA ARG A 242 17.10 20.97 37.68
C ARG A 242 18.15 21.10 38.79
N LYS A 243 19.28 20.38 38.68
CA LYS A 243 20.40 20.51 39.63
C LYS A 243 21.20 21.77 39.40
N LYS A 244 21.29 22.32 38.17
CA LYS A 244 21.97 23.57 37.85
C LYS A 244 21.16 24.82 38.21
N GLY A 245 19.86 24.75 38.34
CA GLY A 245 18.97 25.85 38.69
C GLY A 245 18.73 26.01 40.21
N LYS A 246 19.41 25.21 41.06
CA LYS A 246 19.34 25.28 42.53
C LYS A 246 20.68 25.65 43.21
N LYS A 247 21.62 26.27 42.45
CA LYS A 247 22.81 26.86 43.01
C LYS A 247 22.74 28.37 42.91
#